data_f74fe6fa18f9b13c7ba70b310a2792f5
#
_entry.id   f74fe6fa18f9b13c7ba70b310a2792f5
#
_cell.length_a   1.000
_cell.length_b   1.000
_cell.length_c   1.000
_cell.angle_alpha   90.00
_cell.angle_beta   90.00
_cell.angle_gamma   90.00
#
_symmetry.space_group_name_H-M   'P 1'
#
loop_
_entity.id
_entity.type
_entity.pdbx_description
1 polymer ?
#
loop_
_entity_poly.entity_id
_entity_poly.type
_entity_poly.pdbx_seq_one_letter_code
_entity_poly.pdbx_strand_id
1 'polypeptide(L)'
;MRPPPIKHASKYGVIKLRFRKRSHTLTYEQKGGYQSTADRNGVSLDAHIHALYGLTLQRPGKSVLMIGCGGGTLGTMLARAGRRVSIVEIDPVSFTLAKRYFGLPRNIPCHVGDGLAFMQRTRRYYDVLIIDAFTGENIPDHMKGPAFFEAADRCLRKDGLALVNVCLERKSDPIADRIAAGFKESGWPVRLLDSPGGERNAIVLAGKVGNLHRPRLLIPPQAGAKQTGKELRAMRFRRRRRIFPRT
;
A
#
# COMPACT_ATOMS: atom_id res chain seq x y z
N MET A 1 -18.18 19.68 19.59
CA MET A 1 -16.70 19.77 19.52
C MET A 1 -16.11 18.42 19.09
N ARG A 2 -15.12 18.41 18.17
CA ARG A 2 -14.34 17.20 17.85
C ARG A 2 -13.32 16.96 18.97
N PRO A 3 -13.16 15.73 19.48
CA PRO A 3 -12.13 15.47 20.49
C PRO A 3 -10.75 15.75 19.88
N PRO A 4 -9.78 16.25 20.67
CA PRO A 4 -8.42 16.48 20.20
C PRO A 4 -7.79 15.17 19.76
N PRO A 5 -6.84 15.19 18.81
CA PRO A 5 -6.13 13.99 18.41
C PRO A 5 -5.22 13.47 19.52
N ILE A 6 -5.11 12.15 19.65
CA ILE A 6 -4.08 11.53 20.47
C ILE A 6 -2.76 11.64 19.69
N LYS A 7 -1.73 12.22 20.33
CA LYS A 7 -0.42 12.43 19.70
C LYS A 7 0.59 11.43 20.25
N HIS A 8 1.39 10.84 19.38
CA HIS A 8 2.50 9.97 19.73
C HIS A 8 3.78 10.50 19.10
N ALA A 9 4.83 10.66 19.89
CA ALA A 9 6.14 11.05 19.40
C ALA A 9 6.78 9.88 18.63
N SER A 10 7.42 10.19 17.51
CA SER A 10 8.27 9.29 16.77
C SER A 10 9.45 10.07 16.19
N LYS A 11 10.59 9.39 15.97
CA LYS A 11 11.74 9.98 15.28
C LYS A 11 11.45 10.34 13.82
N TYR A 12 10.37 9.80 13.26
CA TYR A 12 9.91 10.08 11.89
C TYR A 12 8.79 11.14 11.82
N GLY A 13 8.52 11.83 12.91
CA GLY A 13 7.50 12.87 13.04
C GLY A 13 6.34 12.44 13.94
N VAL A 14 5.60 13.44 14.45
CA VAL A 14 4.48 13.19 15.37
C VAL A 14 3.35 12.47 14.63
N ILE A 15 2.93 11.35 15.18
CA ILE A 15 1.76 10.60 14.73
C ILE A 15 0.54 11.14 15.48
N LYS A 16 -0.54 11.42 14.75
CA LYS A 16 -1.81 11.89 15.31
C LYS A 16 -2.90 10.88 15.00
N LEU A 17 -3.55 10.37 16.03
CA LEU A 17 -4.73 9.52 15.88
C LEU A 17 -6.00 10.35 16.12
N ARG A 18 -6.92 10.34 15.14
CA ARG A 18 -8.21 11.05 15.24
C ARG A 18 -9.37 10.07 15.23
N PHE A 19 -10.06 9.99 16.34
CA PHE A 19 -11.29 9.21 16.45
C PHE A 19 -12.52 10.08 16.15
N ARG A 20 -13.37 9.60 15.24
CA ARG A 20 -14.66 10.22 14.91
C ARG A 20 -15.80 9.39 15.53
N LYS A 21 -16.37 9.86 16.63
CA LYS A 21 -17.42 9.15 17.38
C LYS A 21 -18.62 8.78 16.52
N ARG A 22 -19.14 9.71 15.68
CA ARG A 22 -20.35 9.50 14.88
C ARG A 22 -20.22 8.40 13.83
N SER A 23 -19.06 8.25 13.21
CA SER A 23 -18.78 7.23 12.19
C SER A 23 -18.02 6.02 12.72
N HIS A 24 -17.60 6.05 13.99
CA HIS A 24 -16.73 5.05 14.60
C HIS A 24 -15.48 4.77 13.76
N THR A 25 -14.88 5.84 13.18
CA THR A 25 -13.68 5.72 12.36
C THR A 25 -12.46 6.29 13.08
N LEU A 26 -11.32 5.68 12.83
CA LEU A 26 -10.03 6.10 13.33
C LEU A 26 -9.11 6.44 12.16
N THR A 27 -8.47 7.60 12.20
CA THR A 27 -7.53 8.06 11.18
C THR A 27 -6.13 8.17 11.79
N TYR A 28 -5.14 7.68 11.07
CA TYR A 28 -3.71 7.80 11.34
C TYR A 28 -3.14 8.90 10.43
N GLU A 29 -2.55 9.93 11.03
CA GLU A 29 -1.90 11.05 10.34
C GLU A 29 -0.43 11.13 10.76
N GLN A 30 0.48 11.33 9.82
CA GLN A 30 1.89 11.60 10.09
C GLN A 30 2.44 12.55 9.01
N LYS A 31 3.32 13.49 9.38
CA LYS A 31 3.90 14.48 8.47
C LYS A 31 2.88 15.26 7.63
N GLY A 32 1.71 15.53 8.20
CA GLY A 32 0.64 16.26 7.51
C GLY A 32 -0.24 15.44 6.56
N GLY A 33 0.14 14.21 6.24
CA GLY A 33 -0.62 13.30 5.38
C GLY A 33 -1.50 12.32 6.16
N TYR A 34 -2.65 11.97 5.57
CA TYR A 34 -3.51 10.87 6.04
C TYR A 34 -2.97 9.56 5.49
N GLN A 35 -2.48 8.69 6.37
CA GLN A 35 -1.88 7.42 5.95
C GLN A 35 -2.83 6.23 6.04
N SER A 36 -3.82 6.28 6.93
CA SER A 36 -4.82 5.21 7.05
C SER A 36 -6.07 5.73 7.71
N THR A 37 -7.22 5.32 7.19
CA THR A 37 -8.51 5.49 7.88
C THR A 37 -9.20 4.15 7.95
N ALA A 38 -9.60 3.74 9.17
CA ALA A 38 -10.29 2.48 9.42
C ALA A 38 -11.62 2.67 10.14
N ASP A 39 -12.53 1.74 9.90
CA ASP A 39 -13.70 1.55 10.76
C ASP A 39 -13.32 0.83 12.06
N ARG A 40 -14.29 0.61 12.96
CA ARG A 40 -14.09 -0.08 14.25
C ARG A 40 -13.61 -1.53 14.11
N ASN A 41 -13.79 -2.14 12.94
CA ASN A 41 -13.32 -3.49 12.65
C ASN A 41 -11.92 -3.52 12.01
N GLY A 42 -11.26 -2.37 11.87
CA GLY A 42 -9.96 -2.26 11.21
C GLY A 42 -10.02 -2.43 9.69
N VAL A 43 -11.21 -2.32 9.09
CA VAL A 43 -11.38 -2.29 7.63
C VAL A 43 -11.13 -0.88 7.12
N SER A 44 -10.27 -0.76 6.10
CA SER A 44 -9.93 0.54 5.54
C SER A 44 -11.13 1.22 4.86
N LEU A 45 -11.17 2.56 4.93
CA LEU A 45 -12.07 3.38 4.13
C LEU A 45 -11.44 3.79 2.79
N ASP A 46 -10.15 3.56 2.62
CA ASP A 46 -9.36 4.06 1.50
C ASP A 46 -9.45 3.10 0.30
N ALA A 47 -9.91 3.58 -0.85
CA ALA A 47 -10.20 2.76 -2.03
C ALA A 47 -8.96 2.03 -2.58
N HIS A 48 -7.78 2.66 -2.52
CA HIS A 48 -6.53 2.05 -2.96
C HIS A 48 -6.14 0.84 -2.09
N ILE A 49 -6.44 0.84 -0.79
CA ILE A 49 -6.25 -0.31 0.10
C ILE A 49 -7.13 -1.48 -0.32
N HIS A 50 -8.39 -1.22 -0.67
CA HIS A 50 -9.28 -2.26 -1.22
C HIS A 50 -8.82 -2.76 -2.59
N ALA A 51 -8.19 -1.90 -3.40
CA ALA A 51 -7.60 -2.31 -4.66
C ALA A 51 -6.40 -3.24 -4.44
N LEU A 52 -5.46 -2.88 -3.56
CA LEU A 52 -4.32 -3.74 -3.17
C LEU A 52 -4.80 -5.08 -2.59
N TYR A 53 -5.78 -5.04 -1.69
CA TYR A 53 -6.40 -6.22 -1.11
C TYR A 53 -7.00 -7.14 -2.19
N GLY A 54 -7.87 -6.61 -3.06
CA GLY A 54 -8.53 -7.38 -4.09
C GLY A 54 -7.58 -7.95 -5.15
N LEU A 55 -6.51 -7.23 -5.51
CA LEU A 55 -5.46 -7.71 -6.40
C LEU A 55 -4.64 -8.84 -5.75
N THR A 56 -4.30 -8.69 -4.47
CA THR A 56 -3.57 -9.71 -3.71
C THR A 56 -4.36 -11.01 -3.60
N LEU A 57 -5.68 -10.94 -3.41
CA LEU A 57 -6.52 -12.13 -3.31
C LEU A 57 -6.68 -12.91 -4.63
N GLN A 58 -6.42 -12.28 -5.76
CA GLN A 58 -6.44 -12.95 -7.06
C GLN A 58 -5.20 -13.82 -7.30
N ARG A 59 -4.18 -13.75 -6.43
CA ARG A 59 -3.03 -14.65 -6.50
C ARG A 59 -3.29 -15.91 -5.68
N PRO A 60 -2.96 -17.11 -6.21
CA PRO A 60 -3.18 -18.37 -5.49
C PRO A 60 -2.27 -18.51 -4.27
N GLY A 61 -1.05 -17.96 -4.31
CA GLY A 61 -0.10 -18.02 -3.21
C GLY A 61 -0.54 -17.20 -2.00
N LYS A 62 -0.10 -17.60 -0.81
CA LYS A 62 -0.54 -17.01 0.47
C LYS A 62 0.49 -16.11 1.14
N SER A 63 1.77 -16.14 0.74
CA SER A 63 2.81 -15.36 1.39
C SER A 63 2.88 -13.94 0.83
N VAL A 64 2.77 -12.94 1.71
CA VAL A 64 2.75 -11.53 1.36
C VAL A 64 3.83 -10.79 2.16
N LEU A 65 4.68 -10.04 1.47
CA LEU A 65 5.55 -9.04 2.07
C LEU A 65 4.95 -7.66 1.85
N MET A 66 4.78 -6.92 2.94
CA MET A 66 4.37 -5.51 2.89
C MET A 66 5.52 -4.63 3.36
N ILE A 67 5.84 -3.60 2.59
CA ILE A 67 6.74 -2.52 2.99
C ILE A 67 5.89 -1.28 3.26
N GLY A 68 5.91 -0.82 4.49
CA GLY A 68 5.02 0.19 5.05
C GLY A 68 3.89 -0.43 5.85
N CYS A 69 3.52 0.22 6.94
CA CYS A 69 2.48 -0.23 7.86
C CYS A 69 1.36 0.80 8.03
N GLY A 70 1.71 2.05 8.32
CA GLY A 70 0.74 3.05 8.74
C GLY A 70 -0.13 2.53 9.89
N GLY A 71 -1.45 2.56 9.74
CA GLY A 71 -2.39 1.93 10.66
C GLY A 71 -2.52 0.41 10.53
N GLY A 72 -1.82 -0.23 9.59
CA GLY A 72 -1.84 -1.69 9.40
C GLY A 72 -3.15 -2.26 8.87
N THR A 73 -4.03 -1.43 8.29
CA THR A 73 -5.36 -1.83 7.82
C THR A 73 -5.31 -2.91 6.75
N LEU A 74 -4.42 -2.76 5.75
CA LEU A 74 -4.23 -3.76 4.69
C LEU A 74 -3.72 -5.09 5.27
N GLY A 75 -2.72 -5.05 6.16
CA GLY A 75 -2.19 -6.23 6.84
C GLY A 75 -3.27 -6.96 7.64
N THR A 76 -4.12 -6.20 8.34
CA THR A 76 -5.27 -6.73 9.09
C THR A 76 -6.27 -7.44 8.17
N MET A 77 -6.66 -6.79 7.06
CA MET A 77 -7.60 -7.36 6.09
C MET A 77 -7.05 -8.63 5.44
N LEU A 78 -5.78 -8.61 5.01
CA LEU A 78 -5.10 -9.76 4.38
C LEU A 78 -4.94 -10.95 5.34
N ALA A 79 -4.56 -10.70 6.59
CA ALA A 79 -4.42 -11.76 7.60
C ALA A 79 -5.76 -12.44 7.89
N ARG A 80 -6.86 -11.68 7.99
CA ARG A 80 -8.22 -12.22 8.15
C ARG A 80 -8.68 -13.04 6.94
N ALA A 81 -8.17 -12.72 5.75
CA ALA A 81 -8.40 -13.50 4.53
C ALA A 81 -7.46 -14.73 4.41
N GLY A 82 -6.75 -15.11 5.47
CA GLY A 82 -5.86 -16.26 5.53
C GLY A 82 -4.53 -16.10 4.78
N ARG A 83 -4.11 -14.84 4.51
CA ARG A 83 -2.77 -14.57 3.97
C ARG A 83 -1.72 -14.56 5.08
N ARG A 84 -0.55 -15.12 4.79
CA ARG A 84 0.62 -15.05 5.68
C ARG A 84 1.37 -13.76 5.38
N VAL A 85 1.07 -12.73 6.15
CA VAL A 85 1.63 -11.38 5.97
C VAL A 85 2.87 -11.21 6.82
N SER A 86 3.94 -10.67 6.26
CA SER A 86 5.08 -10.09 6.95
C SER A 86 5.13 -8.60 6.63
N ILE A 87 5.34 -7.74 7.63
CA ILE A 87 5.36 -6.29 7.43
C ILE A 87 6.75 -5.76 7.83
N VAL A 88 7.31 -4.91 6.97
CA VAL A 88 8.51 -4.11 7.27
C VAL A 88 8.09 -2.66 7.38
N GLU A 89 8.46 -2.02 8.48
CA GLU A 89 8.13 -0.62 8.74
C GLU A 89 9.33 0.06 9.41
N ILE A 90 9.65 1.24 8.96
CA ILE A 90 10.78 1.99 9.48
C ILE A 90 10.51 2.61 10.86
N ASP A 91 9.23 2.92 11.13
CA ASP A 91 8.79 3.51 12.39
C ASP A 91 8.18 2.45 13.33
N PRO A 92 8.90 2.04 14.39
CA PRO A 92 8.39 1.04 15.33
C PRO A 92 7.11 1.47 16.06
N VAL A 93 6.86 2.78 16.18
CA VAL A 93 5.65 3.32 16.80
C VAL A 93 4.41 2.94 15.98
N SER A 94 4.53 2.90 14.64
CA SER A 94 3.44 2.47 13.75
C SER A 94 2.93 1.09 14.09
N PHE A 95 3.79 0.10 14.34
CA PHE A 95 3.37 -1.25 14.75
C PHE A 95 2.61 -1.25 16.08
N THR A 96 3.11 -0.49 17.06
CA THR A 96 2.46 -0.37 18.36
C THR A 96 1.04 0.18 18.22
N LEU A 97 0.89 1.24 17.41
CA LEU A 97 -0.40 1.88 17.19
C LEU A 97 -1.34 1.02 16.35
N ALA A 98 -0.82 0.36 15.29
CA ALA A 98 -1.58 -0.56 14.46
C ALA A 98 -2.17 -1.72 15.28
N LYS A 99 -1.36 -2.34 16.16
CA LYS A 99 -1.82 -3.42 17.05
C LYS A 99 -2.81 -2.94 18.12
N ARG A 100 -2.58 -1.75 18.66
CA ARG A 100 -3.39 -1.22 19.76
C ARG A 100 -4.74 -0.66 19.31
N TYR A 101 -4.78 0.02 18.15
CA TYR A 101 -5.92 0.83 17.76
C TYR A 101 -6.59 0.41 16.46
N PHE A 102 -5.89 -0.28 15.53
CA PHE A 102 -6.39 -0.62 14.21
C PHE A 102 -6.65 -2.12 14.01
N GLY A 103 -6.47 -2.92 15.06
CA GLY A 103 -6.78 -4.35 15.03
C GLY A 103 -5.78 -5.21 14.27
N LEU A 104 -4.54 -4.73 14.07
CA LEU A 104 -3.48 -5.53 13.48
C LEU A 104 -3.19 -6.74 14.36
N PRO A 105 -3.31 -7.99 13.86
CA PRO A 105 -3.10 -9.19 14.63
C PRO A 105 -1.69 -9.24 15.26
N ARG A 106 -1.61 -9.64 16.54
CA ARG A 106 -0.35 -9.66 17.27
C ARG A 106 0.68 -10.64 16.72
N ASN A 107 0.23 -11.71 16.08
CA ASN A 107 1.06 -12.77 15.51
C ASN A 107 1.61 -12.47 14.11
N ILE A 108 1.29 -11.30 13.51
CA ILE A 108 1.92 -10.89 12.26
C ILE A 108 3.38 -10.55 12.53
N PRO A 109 4.34 -11.18 11.79
CA PRO A 109 5.74 -10.79 11.83
C PRO A 109 5.93 -9.32 11.41
N CYS A 110 6.44 -8.52 12.34
CA CYS A 110 6.72 -7.09 12.15
C CYS A 110 8.24 -6.87 12.25
N HIS A 111 8.85 -6.40 11.16
CA HIS A 111 10.28 -6.12 11.08
C HIS A 111 10.49 -4.61 11.05
N VAL A 112 11.22 -4.10 12.04
CA VAL A 112 11.56 -2.67 12.09
C VAL A 112 12.81 -2.41 11.26
N GLY A 113 12.70 -1.53 10.27
CA GLY A 113 13.83 -1.14 9.44
C GLY A 113 13.44 -0.66 8.04
N ASP A 114 14.46 -0.39 7.24
CA ASP A 114 14.32 0.02 5.85
C ASP A 114 13.85 -1.14 4.97
N GLY A 115 12.87 -0.87 4.09
CA GLY A 115 12.25 -1.88 3.23
C GLY A 115 13.19 -2.44 2.18
N LEU A 116 13.99 -1.59 1.53
CA LEU A 116 14.95 -2.03 0.53
C LEU A 116 16.05 -2.89 1.17
N ALA A 117 16.60 -2.45 2.29
CA ALA A 117 17.61 -3.22 3.02
C ALA A 117 17.07 -4.56 3.51
N PHE A 118 15.80 -4.66 3.89
CA PHE A 118 15.15 -5.93 4.21
C PHE A 118 15.04 -6.83 2.98
N MET A 119 14.54 -6.33 1.86
CA MET A 119 14.41 -7.10 0.61
C MET A 119 15.76 -7.60 0.11
N GLN A 120 16.83 -6.82 0.27
CA GLN A 120 18.18 -7.21 -0.12
C GLN A 120 18.76 -8.36 0.73
N ARG A 121 18.37 -8.48 1.99
CA ARG A 121 18.91 -9.46 2.95
C ARG A 121 18.03 -10.68 3.15
N THR A 122 16.73 -10.60 2.83
CA THR A 122 15.82 -11.72 3.05
C THR A 122 16.16 -12.89 2.15
N ARG A 123 16.10 -14.10 2.71
CA ARG A 123 16.21 -15.37 1.97
C ARG A 123 14.83 -16.00 1.70
N ARG A 124 13.77 -15.30 2.07
CA ARG A 124 12.39 -15.77 1.89
C ARG A 124 11.84 -15.30 0.56
N TYR A 125 11.03 -16.15 -0.08
CA TYR A 125 10.29 -15.81 -1.29
C TYR A 125 8.83 -15.57 -0.97
N TYR A 126 8.27 -14.55 -1.59
CA TYR A 126 6.88 -14.16 -1.40
C TYR A 126 6.09 -14.31 -2.70
N ASP A 127 4.79 -14.59 -2.56
CA ASP A 127 3.88 -14.65 -3.70
C ASP A 127 3.44 -13.24 -4.13
N VAL A 128 3.35 -12.32 -3.16
CA VAL A 128 3.01 -10.92 -3.40
C VAL A 128 3.94 -10.01 -2.58
N LEU A 129 4.47 -8.99 -3.25
CA LEU A 129 5.18 -7.86 -2.65
C LEU A 129 4.30 -6.62 -2.76
N ILE A 130 4.03 -5.96 -1.65
CA ILE A 130 3.26 -4.71 -1.61
C ILE A 130 4.17 -3.61 -1.09
N ILE A 131 4.31 -2.53 -1.85
CA ILE A 131 5.00 -1.31 -1.46
C ILE A 131 3.93 -0.25 -1.19
N ASP A 132 3.79 0.10 0.07
CA ASP A 132 2.87 1.13 0.58
C ASP A 132 3.59 2.01 1.60
N ALA A 133 4.80 2.43 1.24
CA ALA A 133 5.73 3.20 2.06
C ALA A 133 5.94 4.59 1.49
N PHE A 134 5.75 5.60 2.33
CA PHE A 134 5.83 6.99 1.94
C PHE A 134 6.74 7.81 2.87
N THR A 135 7.46 8.76 2.28
CA THR A 135 8.10 9.87 3.00
C THR A 135 7.35 11.15 2.64
N GLY A 136 6.43 11.58 3.52
CA GLY A 136 5.37 12.52 3.13
C GLY A 136 4.39 11.86 2.16
N GLU A 137 4.23 12.40 0.96
CA GLU A 137 3.37 11.87 -0.10
C GLU A 137 4.14 11.08 -1.17
N ASN A 138 5.47 10.99 -1.07
CA ASN A 138 6.33 10.38 -2.06
C ASN A 138 6.89 9.04 -1.60
N ILE A 139 7.02 8.09 -2.53
CA ILE A 139 7.83 6.89 -2.32
C ILE A 139 9.30 7.32 -2.16
N PRO A 140 10.04 6.78 -1.17
CA PRO A 140 11.46 7.08 -0.99
C PRO A 140 12.28 6.87 -2.27
N ASP A 141 13.23 7.76 -2.56
CA ASP A 141 13.97 7.73 -3.83
C ASP A 141 14.76 6.44 -4.03
N HIS A 142 15.36 5.89 -2.97
CA HIS A 142 16.07 4.62 -3.03
C HIS A 142 15.16 3.41 -3.37
N MET A 143 13.84 3.56 -3.25
CA MET A 143 12.85 2.55 -3.64
C MET A 143 12.27 2.78 -5.06
N LYS A 144 12.97 3.52 -5.90
CA LYS A 144 12.60 3.81 -7.31
C LYS A 144 13.74 3.51 -8.29
N GLY A 145 14.90 3.09 -7.79
CA GLY A 145 16.11 2.83 -8.59
C GLY A 145 16.33 1.34 -8.90
N PRO A 146 17.37 1.02 -9.69
CA PRO A 146 17.70 -0.35 -10.11
C PRO A 146 17.81 -1.34 -8.96
N ALA A 147 18.50 -0.97 -7.87
CA ALA A 147 18.66 -1.81 -6.69
C ALA A 147 17.33 -2.25 -6.06
N PHE A 148 16.28 -1.41 -6.16
CA PHE A 148 14.94 -1.76 -5.71
C PHE A 148 14.30 -2.82 -6.61
N PHE A 149 14.39 -2.67 -7.94
CA PHE A 149 13.81 -3.62 -8.88
C PHE A 149 14.48 -4.99 -8.79
N GLU A 150 15.82 -5.01 -8.64
CA GLU A 150 16.60 -6.25 -8.39
C GLU A 150 16.22 -6.92 -7.05
N ALA A 151 16.05 -6.13 -5.99
CA ALA A 151 15.63 -6.67 -4.70
C ALA A 151 14.19 -7.21 -4.74
N ALA A 152 13.28 -6.55 -5.49
CA ALA A 152 11.93 -7.03 -5.71
C ALA A 152 11.93 -8.37 -6.47
N ASP A 153 12.75 -8.51 -7.51
CA ASP A 153 12.92 -9.75 -8.26
C ASP A 153 13.41 -10.90 -7.36
N ARG A 154 14.44 -10.64 -6.57
CA ARG A 154 15.02 -11.66 -5.68
C ARG A 154 14.09 -12.14 -4.57
N CYS A 155 13.19 -11.29 -4.06
CA CYS A 155 12.30 -11.68 -2.97
C CYS A 155 10.94 -12.21 -3.45
N LEU A 156 10.64 -12.14 -4.74
CA LEU A 156 9.41 -12.68 -5.31
C LEU A 156 9.62 -14.07 -5.91
N ARG A 157 8.58 -14.89 -5.84
CA ARG A 157 8.54 -16.15 -6.59
C ARG A 157 8.44 -15.88 -8.09
N LYS A 158 8.83 -16.85 -8.93
CA LYS A 158 8.77 -16.76 -10.40
C LYS A 158 7.41 -16.27 -10.94
N ASP A 159 6.32 -16.70 -10.31
CA ASP A 159 4.96 -16.24 -10.65
C ASP A 159 4.43 -15.16 -9.67
N GLY A 160 5.32 -14.42 -9.03
CA GLY A 160 4.99 -13.41 -8.05
C GLY A 160 4.37 -12.16 -8.66
N LEU A 161 3.82 -11.32 -7.80
CA LEU A 161 3.20 -10.05 -8.14
C LEU A 161 3.72 -8.94 -7.23
N ALA A 162 4.32 -7.91 -7.82
CA ALA A 162 4.61 -6.66 -7.13
C ALA A 162 3.46 -5.66 -7.32
N LEU A 163 3.03 -5.03 -6.24
CA LEU A 163 2.03 -3.98 -6.19
C LEU A 163 2.63 -2.76 -5.51
N VAL A 164 2.77 -1.65 -6.23
CA VAL A 164 3.33 -0.41 -5.68
C VAL A 164 2.25 0.65 -5.64
N ASN A 165 1.88 1.11 -4.45
CA ASN A 165 1.00 2.24 -4.26
C ASN A 165 1.76 3.55 -4.51
N VAL A 166 1.20 4.43 -5.31
CA VAL A 166 1.82 5.70 -5.72
C VAL A 166 0.81 6.82 -5.56
N CYS A 167 1.14 7.82 -4.75
CA CYS A 167 0.38 9.08 -4.71
C CYS A 167 0.70 9.91 -5.96
N LEU A 168 -0.33 10.40 -6.60
CA LEU A 168 -0.25 11.28 -7.76
C LEU A 168 -0.88 12.62 -7.41
N GLU A 169 -0.13 13.70 -7.56
CA GLU A 169 -0.60 15.05 -7.22
C GLU A 169 -1.40 15.69 -8.37
N ARG A 170 -1.10 15.31 -9.59
CA ARG A 170 -1.64 15.94 -10.80
C ARG A 170 -2.20 14.91 -11.77
N LYS A 171 -3.13 15.35 -12.65
CA LYS A 171 -3.73 14.52 -13.69
C LYS A 171 -2.70 13.81 -14.57
N SER A 172 -1.61 14.48 -14.92
CA SER A 172 -0.54 13.97 -15.79
C SER A 172 0.76 13.69 -15.02
N ASP A 173 0.67 13.30 -13.75
CA ASP A 173 1.83 12.95 -12.95
C ASP A 173 2.52 11.69 -13.51
N PRO A 174 3.82 11.75 -13.87
CA PRO A 174 4.52 10.65 -14.51
C PRO A 174 5.09 9.61 -13.54
N ILE A 175 5.01 9.81 -12.21
CA ILE A 175 5.75 8.98 -11.25
C ILE A 175 5.38 7.49 -11.32
N ALA A 176 4.09 7.17 -11.43
CA ALA A 176 3.64 5.78 -11.59
C ALA A 176 4.14 5.15 -12.90
N ASP A 177 4.17 5.93 -13.98
CA ASP A 177 4.69 5.49 -15.28
C ASP A 177 6.21 5.29 -15.26
N ARG A 178 6.97 6.09 -14.48
CA ARG A 178 8.42 5.92 -14.27
C ARG A 178 8.72 4.63 -13.49
N ILE A 179 8.01 4.37 -12.40
CA ILE A 179 8.16 3.12 -11.64
C ILE A 179 7.82 1.91 -12.52
N ALA A 180 6.74 1.99 -13.30
CA ALA A 180 6.39 0.95 -14.26
C ALA A 180 7.44 0.77 -15.37
N ALA A 181 8.13 1.86 -15.78
CA ALA A 181 9.26 1.78 -16.71
C ALA A 181 10.41 0.97 -16.12
N GLY A 182 10.83 1.26 -14.89
CA GLY A 182 11.91 0.54 -14.22
C GLY A 182 11.65 -0.96 -14.09
N PHE A 183 10.45 -1.36 -13.70
CA PHE A 183 10.08 -2.79 -13.71
C PHE A 183 10.13 -3.38 -15.12
N LYS A 184 9.66 -2.66 -16.13
CA LYS A 184 9.69 -3.14 -17.51
C LYS A 184 11.11 -3.29 -18.04
N GLU A 185 12.00 -2.38 -17.74
CA GLU A 185 13.43 -2.41 -18.08
C GLU A 185 14.14 -3.60 -17.42
N SER A 186 13.68 -4.00 -16.22
CA SER A 186 14.11 -5.23 -15.54
C SER A 186 13.43 -6.51 -16.07
N GLY A 187 12.71 -6.44 -17.20
CA GLY A 187 12.11 -7.60 -17.85
C GLY A 187 10.70 -7.99 -17.37
N TRP A 188 10.08 -7.21 -16.49
CA TRP A 188 8.77 -7.57 -15.92
C TRP A 188 7.60 -7.09 -16.79
N PRO A 189 6.57 -7.93 -17.03
CA PRO A 189 5.28 -7.47 -17.50
C PRO A 189 4.67 -6.48 -16.54
N VAL A 190 4.14 -5.34 -17.03
CA VAL A 190 3.59 -4.28 -16.19
C VAL A 190 2.19 -3.85 -16.62
N ARG A 191 1.37 -3.48 -15.66
CA ARG A 191 0.08 -2.76 -15.83
C ARG A 191 -0.02 -1.68 -14.78
N LEU A 192 -0.92 -0.74 -14.98
CA LEU A 192 -1.28 0.25 -13.97
C LEU A 192 -2.77 0.16 -13.70
N LEU A 193 -3.16 0.33 -12.44
CA LEU A 193 -4.53 0.56 -12.03
C LEU A 193 -4.61 2.01 -11.54
N ASP A 194 -5.41 2.83 -12.19
CA ASP A 194 -5.43 4.28 -11.99
C ASP A 194 -6.85 4.82 -12.14
N SER A 195 -7.14 5.95 -11.52
CA SER A 195 -8.40 6.66 -11.65
C SER A 195 -8.21 8.02 -12.32
N PRO A 196 -9.25 8.60 -12.95
CA PRO A 196 -9.18 9.97 -13.44
C PRO A 196 -9.15 10.94 -12.26
N GLY A 197 -8.50 12.09 -12.45
CA GLY A 197 -8.46 13.17 -11.46
C GLY A 197 -7.08 13.73 -11.23
N GLY A 198 -6.96 14.66 -10.27
CA GLY A 198 -5.71 15.25 -9.81
C GLY A 198 -5.08 14.37 -8.73
N GLU A 199 -5.19 14.79 -7.48
CA GLU A 199 -4.69 14.05 -6.33
C GLU A 199 -5.40 12.70 -6.17
N ARG A 200 -4.64 11.62 -6.20
CA ARG A 200 -5.15 10.24 -6.16
C ARG A 200 -4.05 9.22 -5.94
N ASN A 201 -4.46 7.98 -5.63
CA ASN A 201 -3.55 6.84 -5.65
C ASN A 201 -3.67 6.06 -6.99
N ALA A 202 -2.52 5.69 -7.54
CA ALA A 202 -2.41 4.69 -8.59
C ALA A 202 -1.62 3.48 -8.10
N ILE A 203 -1.88 2.31 -8.65
CA ILE A 203 -1.14 1.09 -8.33
C ILE A 203 -0.37 0.65 -9.56
N VAL A 204 0.95 0.55 -9.44
CA VAL A 204 1.80 -0.12 -10.42
C VAL A 204 1.81 -1.61 -10.10
N LEU A 205 1.53 -2.42 -11.12
CA LEU A 205 1.54 -3.88 -11.04
C LEU A 205 2.67 -4.39 -11.90
N ALA A 206 3.53 -5.26 -11.36
CA ALA A 206 4.62 -5.91 -12.09
C ALA A 206 4.66 -7.42 -11.80
N GLY A 207 4.99 -8.23 -12.79
CA GLY A 207 5.03 -9.70 -12.69
C GLY A 207 3.86 -10.38 -13.39
N LYS A 208 3.22 -11.35 -12.76
CA LYS A 208 2.10 -12.11 -13.36
C LYS A 208 0.80 -11.29 -13.41
N VAL A 209 0.75 -10.32 -14.33
CA VAL A 209 -0.34 -9.34 -14.43
C VAL A 209 -1.43 -9.67 -15.44
N GLY A 210 -1.23 -10.68 -16.34
CA GLY A 210 -2.11 -10.95 -17.48
C GLY A 210 -3.56 -11.27 -17.11
N ASN A 211 -3.76 -12.11 -16.09
CA ASN A 211 -5.08 -12.62 -15.70
C ASN A 211 -5.71 -11.85 -14.53
N LEU A 212 -5.20 -10.67 -14.21
CA LEU A 212 -5.78 -9.88 -13.13
C LEU A 212 -7.02 -9.12 -13.62
N HIS A 213 -8.10 -9.29 -12.88
CA HIS A 213 -9.34 -8.54 -13.04
C HIS A 213 -9.36 -7.29 -12.18
N ARG A 214 -10.19 -6.34 -12.57
CA ARG A 214 -10.38 -5.12 -11.81
C ARG A 214 -10.91 -5.46 -10.40
N PRO A 215 -10.27 -4.91 -9.32
CA PRO A 215 -10.68 -5.23 -7.97
C PRO A 215 -12.10 -4.75 -7.68
N ARG A 216 -12.80 -5.48 -6.81
CA ARG A 216 -14.14 -5.16 -6.31
C ARG A 216 -14.07 -4.91 -4.80
N LEU A 217 -15.06 -4.21 -4.26
CA LEU A 217 -15.18 -4.02 -2.82
C LEU A 217 -15.66 -5.34 -2.17
N LEU A 218 -14.68 -6.16 -1.72
CA LEU A 218 -14.96 -7.50 -1.16
C LEU A 218 -15.37 -7.45 0.31
N ILE A 219 -14.86 -6.49 1.05
CA ILE A 219 -15.18 -6.23 2.46
C ILE A 219 -15.57 -4.77 2.58
N PRO A 220 -16.86 -4.43 2.56
CA PRO A 220 -17.28 -3.05 2.73
C PRO A 220 -17.02 -2.57 4.16
N PRO A 221 -16.41 -1.39 4.35
CA PRO A 221 -16.29 -0.80 5.68
C PRO A 221 -17.67 -0.41 6.22
N GLN A 222 -17.83 -0.43 7.54
CA GLN A 222 -19.11 -0.06 8.18
C GLN A 222 -19.48 1.42 7.96
N ALA A 223 -18.49 2.28 7.78
CA ALA A 223 -18.69 3.69 7.44
C ALA A 223 -18.08 3.98 6.06
N GLY A 224 -18.76 4.79 5.25
CA GLY A 224 -18.22 5.25 3.98
C GLY A 224 -18.20 4.23 2.84
N ALA A 225 -18.76 3.02 2.98
CA ALA A 225 -18.73 1.95 1.98
C ALA A 225 -19.18 2.40 0.58
N LYS A 226 -20.20 3.28 0.50
CA LYS A 226 -20.70 3.83 -0.77
C LYS A 226 -19.63 4.66 -1.48
N GLN A 227 -18.91 5.51 -0.73
CA GLN A 227 -17.85 6.36 -1.26
C GLN A 227 -16.63 5.52 -1.65
N THR A 228 -16.14 4.65 -0.75
CA THR A 228 -15.05 3.70 -1.04
C THR A 228 -15.35 2.87 -2.30
N GLY A 229 -16.57 2.35 -2.42
CA GLY A 229 -16.98 1.59 -3.58
C GLY A 229 -17.06 2.41 -4.87
N LYS A 230 -17.47 3.70 -4.80
CA LYS A 230 -17.48 4.62 -5.94
C LYS A 230 -16.06 4.88 -6.43
N GLU A 231 -15.14 5.20 -5.52
CA GLU A 231 -13.73 5.47 -5.85
C GLU A 231 -13.04 4.23 -6.42
N LEU A 232 -13.24 3.05 -5.80
CA LEU A 232 -12.70 1.81 -6.30
C LEU A 232 -13.24 1.47 -7.72
N ARG A 233 -14.53 1.72 -7.96
CA ARG A 233 -15.11 1.56 -9.29
C ARG A 233 -14.60 2.58 -10.31
N ALA A 234 -14.05 3.71 -9.90
CA ALA A 234 -13.41 4.67 -10.81
C ALA A 234 -12.04 4.20 -11.31
N MET A 235 -11.34 3.35 -10.55
CA MET A 235 -10.04 2.81 -10.93
C MET A 235 -10.16 1.88 -12.16
N ARG A 236 -9.29 2.06 -13.14
CA ARG A 236 -9.25 1.30 -14.40
C ARG A 236 -7.83 0.83 -14.70
N PHE A 237 -7.69 -0.34 -15.28
CA PHE A 237 -6.42 -0.74 -15.85
C PHE A 237 -6.07 0.13 -17.05
N ARG A 238 -4.81 0.55 -17.10
CA ARG A 238 -4.23 1.24 -18.24
C ARG A 238 -2.81 0.72 -18.52
N ARG A 239 -2.36 0.91 -19.74
CA ARG A 239 -0.96 0.71 -20.12
C ARG A 239 -0.11 1.87 -19.60
N ARG A 240 1.21 1.64 -19.49
CA ARG A 240 2.18 2.68 -19.22
C ARG A 240 2.17 3.73 -20.34
N ARG A 241 2.16 5.01 -19.99
CA ARG A 241 2.37 6.10 -20.94
C ARG A 241 3.85 6.19 -21.30
N ARG A 242 4.16 6.56 -22.55
CA ARG A 242 5.53 6.92 -22.91
C ARG A 242 5.88 8.24 -22.24
N ILE A 243 7.00 8.24 -21.54
CA ILE A 243 7.54 9.46 -20.93
C ILE A 243 8.63 9.93 -21.87
N PHE A 244 8.39 11.02 -22.57
CA PHE A 244 9.43 11.68 -23.33
C PHE A 244 10.30 12.50 -22.36
N PRO A 245 11.64 12.45 -22.46
CA PRO A 245 12.47 13.39 -21.74
C PRO A 245 12.03 14.80 -22.07
N ARG A 246 11.86 15.65 -21.06
CA ARG A 246 11.72 17.08 -21.34
C ARG A 246 13.06 17.55 -21.90
N THR A 247 13.08 17.93 -23.16
CA THR A 247 14.16 18.68 -23.80
C THR A 247 14.36 20.02 -23.08
#